data_1bdf3b964b1cf6eb593dc1961dfc9a90
#
_entry.id   1bdf3b964b1cf6eb593dc1961dfc9a90
#
_cell.length_a   1.000
_cell.length_b   1.000
_cell.length_c   1.000
_cell.angle_alpha   90.00
_cell.angle_beta   90.00
_cell.angle_gamma   90.00
#
_symmetry.space_group_name_H-M   'P 1'
#
loop_
_entity.id
_entity.type
_entity.pdbx_description
1 polymer ?
#
loop_
_entity_poly.entity_id
_entity_poly.type
_entity_poly.pdbx_seq_one_letter_code
_entity_poly.pdbx_strand_id
1 'polypeptide(L)'
;MGICHICLPKPELSEPWRIESYSREGGYEAWRRILNDKPDPGDVVEQIKASGLRGRGGAGFPSGLKLSFMPRDVPGQKYIVCNSDESEPGSFKDRDILRFNPHQVIEGMAIAGYATGSTVAYNYIRGEFHEPWLRFDQALEEACGAGLLGQNLLGSGVDFELYSQRGAGAYICGEETGLLESLEAVSYTHLRAHETEAELVCSLLLEINKGGGGGGGGG
;
A
#
# COMPACT_ATOMS: atom_id res chain seq x y z
N MET A 1 27.91 -14.41 5.06
CA MET A 1 26.46 -14.26 4.85
C MET A 1 26.24 -12.82 4.37
N GLY A 2 25.80 -12.59 3.14
CA GLY A 2 25.55 -11.22 2.65
C GLY A 2 24.30 -10.66 3.29
N ILE A 3 24.29 -9.35 3.60
CA ILE A 3 23.12 -8.62 4.07
C ILE A 3 22.17 -8.46 2.87
N CYS A 4 20.89 -8.78 3.07
CA CYS A 4 19.86 -8.61 2.04
C CYS A 4 19.31 -7.18 2.11
N HIS A 5 19.48 -6.40 1.04
CA HIS A 5 19.02 -5.01 0.93
C HIS A 5 17.71 -4.88 0.15
N ILE A 6 16.79 -5.85 0.25
CA ILE A 6 15.52 -5.79 -0.48
C ILE A 6 14.55 -4.79 0.16
N CYS A 7 14.41 -4.81 1.48
CA CYS A 7 13.45 -3.94 2.18
C CYS A 7 14.08 -2.66 2.70
N LEU A 8 15.37 -2.69 2.99
CA LEU A 8 16.10 -1.54 3.51
C LEU A 8 17.24 -1.17 2.56
N PRO A 9 17.48 0.11 2.33
CA PRO A 9 18.55 0.57 1.45
C PRO A 9 19.93 0.24 2.03
N LYS A 10 20.95 0.38 1.21
CA LYS A 10 22.34 0.19 1.64
C LYS A 10 22.71 1.25 2.68
N PRO A 11 23.47 0.89 3.74
CA PRO A 11 23.82 1.81 4.83
C PRO A 11 24.66 3.03 4.38
N GLU A 12 25.33 2.91 3.26
CA GLU A 12 26.20 3.95 2.71
C GLU A 12 25.44 5.08 1.99
N LEU A 13 24.14 4.88 1.72
CA LEU A 13 23.32 5.89 1.06
C LEU A 13 23.04 7.05 2.00
N SER A 14 23.41 8.24 1.58
CA SER A 14 22.98 9.47 2.23
C SER A 14 21.51 9.73 1.88
N GLU A 15 20.70 10.05 2.89
CA GLU A 15 19.26 10.35 2.72
C GLU A 15 18.51 9.30 1.86
N PRO A 16 18.53 8.02 2.28
CA PRO A 16 17.97 6.92 1.48
C PRO A 16 16.45 7.05 1.23
N TRP A 17 15.76 7.87 2.05
CA TRP A 17 14.33 8.16 1.91
C TRP A 17 13.98 9.15 0.80
N ARG A 18 14.97 9.76 0.12
CA ARG A 18 14.77 10.72 -0.96
C ARG A 18 14.56 10.03 -2.29
N ILE A 19 13.74 10.64 -3.16
CA ILE A 19 13.46 10.11 -4.49
C ILE A 19 14.72 9.95 -5.35
N GLU A 20 15.69 10.85 -5.21
CA GLU A 20 16.96 10.78 -5.94
C GLU A 20 17.77 9.55 -5.55
N SER A 21 17.82 9.24 -4.25
CA SER A 21 18.52 8.06 -3.75
C SER A 21 17.84 6.77 -4.19
N TYR A 22 16.50 6.72 -4.09
CA TYR A 22 15.71 5.59 -4.51
C TYR A 22 15.81 5.35 -6.03
N SER A 23 15.69 6.39 -6.84
CA SER A 23 15.79 6.29 -8.30
C SER A 23 17.18 5.87 -8.77
N ARG A 24 18.25 6.28 -8.06
CA ARG A 24 19.63 5.87 -8.39
C ARG A 24 19.86 4.36 -8.23
N GLU A 25 19.12 3.72 -7.32
CA GLU A 25 19.17 2.27 -7.11
C GLU A 25 18.13 1.51 -7.96
N GLY A 26 17.54 2.15 -8.98
CA GLY A 26 16.56 1.55 -9.90
C GLY A 26 15.09 1.68 -9.46
N GLY A 27 14.84 2.47 -8.42
CA GLY A 27 13.47 2.74 -7.96
C GLY A 27 12.62 3.44 -9.01
N TYR A 28 11.34 3.15 -9.01
CA TYR A 28 10.33 3.58 -9.98
C TYR A 28 10.54 3.12 -11.42
N GLU A 29 11.55 2.31 -11.73
CA GLU A 29 11.73 1.78 -13.09
C GLU A 29 10.58 0.82 -13.46
N ALA A 30 10.13 -0.02 -12.53
CA ALA A 30 9.03 -0.93 -12.75
C ALA A 30 7.72 -0.16 -12.96
N TRP A 31 7.45 0.85 -12.15
CA TRP A 31 6.27 1.70 -12.28
C TRP A 31 6.27 2.48 -13.60
N ARG A 32 7.37 3.13 -13.96
CA ARG A 32 7.51 3.83 -15.25
C ARG A 32 7.30 2.91 -16.45
N ARG A 33 7.80 1.67 -16.37
CA ARG A 33 7.59 0.66 -17.42
C ARG A 33 6.10 0.30 -17.54
N ILE A 34 5.40 0.09 -16.43
CA ILE A 34 3.96 -0.17 -16.45
C ILE A 34 3.19 1.00 -17.06
N LEU A 35 3.50 2.23 -16.70
CA LEU A 35 2.85 3.42 -17.26
C LEU A 35 3.09 3.59 -18.77
N ASN A 36 4.28 3.22 -19.25
CA ASN A 36 4.65 3.31 -20.65
C ASN A 36 4.05 2.17 -21.47
N ASP A 37 4.22 0.93 -21.03
CA ASP A 37 3.90 -0.27 -21.82
C ASP A 37 2.42 -0.69 -21.66
N LYS A 38 1.78 -0.28 -20.58
CA LYS A 38 0.37 -0.57 -20.22
C LYS A 38 0.03 -2.05 -20.36
N PRO A 39 0.78 -2.96 -19.71
CA PRO A 39 0.50 -4.39 -19.76
C PRO A 39 -0.91 -4.67 -19.23
N ASP A 40 -1.49 -5.80 -19.61
CA ASP A 40 -2.75 -6.22 -18.99
C ASP A 40 -2.58 -6.33 -17.46
N PRO A 41 -3.47 -5.74 -16.65
CA PRO A 41 -3.38 -5.84 -15.20
C PRO A 41 -3.30 -7.29 -14.69
N GLY A 42 -3.87 -8.26 -15.43
CA GLY A 42 -3.75 -9.68 -15.15
C GLY A 42 -2.33 -10.20 -15.27
N ASP A 43 -1.61 -9.76 -16.28
CA ASP A 43 -0.21 -10.17 -16.48
C ASP A 43 0.67 -9.66 -15.34
N VAL A 44 0.38 -8.45 -14.81
CA VAL A 44 1.07 -7.93 -13.63
C VAL A 44 0.80 -8.81 -12.40
N VAL A 45 -0.45 -9.22 -12.19
CA VAL A 45 -0.80 -10.16 -11.09
C VAL A 45 -0.09 -11.49 -11.25
N GLU A 46 -0.03 -12.05 -12.47
CA GLU A 46 0.67 -13.32 -12.72
C GLU A 46 2.19 -13.20 -12.49
N GLN A 47 2.80 -12.07 -12.84
CA GLN A 47 4.21 -11.81 -12.50
C GLN A 47 4.43 -11.77 -10.99
N ILE A 48 3.53 -11.12 -10.23
CA ILE A 48 3.60 -11.09 -8.76
C ILE A 48 3.40 -12.49 -8.17
N LYS A 49 2.51 -13.32 -8.72
CA LYS A 49 2.37 -14.73 -8.32
C LYS A 49 3.64 -15.51 -8.59
N ALA A 50 4.20 -15.39 -9.80
CA ALA A 50 5.41 -16.09 -10.20
C ALA A 50 6.64 -15.69 -9.36
N SER A 51 6.71 -14.46 -8.85
CA SER A 51 7.78 -14.01 -7.97
C SER A 51 7.77 -14.70 -6.59
N GLY A 52 6.65 -15.33 -6.20
CA GLY A 52 6.49 -15.92 -4.89
C GLY A 52 6.43 -14.92 -3.74
N LEU A 53 6.21 -13.62 -4.02
CA LEU A 53 6.10 -12.58 -3.00
C LEU A 53 5.00 -12.89 -2.00
N ARG A 54 5.34 -12.77 -0.72
CA ARG A 54 4.43 -13.01 0.40
C ARG A 54 4.28 -11.76 1.27
N GLY A 55 3.09 -11.62 1.87
CA GLY A 55 2.83 -10.60 2.87
C GLY A 55 3.78 -10.69 4.07
N ARG A 56 4.08 -9.56 4.68
CA ARG A 56 4.97 -9.43 5.85
C ARG A 56 4.23 -9.06 7.14
N GLY A 57 2.91 -9.12 7.13
CA GLY A 57 2.06 -8.83 8.30
C GLY A 57 1.89 -10.01 9.29
N GLY A 58 2.67 -11.09 9.14
CA GLY A 58 2.63 -12.27 10.03
C GLY A 58 2.15 -13.54 9.33
N ALA A 59 1.01 -13.51 8.65
CA ALA A 59 0.42 -14.70 8.01
C ALA A 59 1.20 -15.22 6.78
N GLY A 60 2.06 -14.40 6.17
CA GLY A 60 2.84 -14.82 5.00
C GLY A 60 2.00 -15.20 3.79
N PHE A 61 0.80 -14.62 3.63
CA PHE A 61 -0.09 -14.94 2.54
C PHE A 61 0.51 -14.54 1.18
N PRO A 62 0.36 -15.35 0.10
CA PRO A 62 0.90 -15.03 -1.21
C PRO A 62 0.27 -13.75 -1.78
N SER A 63 1.08 -12.70 -2.00
CA SER A 63 0.60 -11.37 -2.38
C SER A 63 -0.11 -11.37 -3.74
N GLY A 64 0.43 -12.05 -4.74
CA GLY A 64 -0.20 -12.15 -6.06
C GLY A 64 -1.54 -12.88 -6.03
N LEU A 65 -1.69 -13.90 -5.17
CA LEU A 65 -2.98 -14.56 -4.96
C LEU A 65 -3.98 -13.61 -4.30
N LYS A 66 -3.56 -12.83 -3.30
CA LYS A 66 -4.43 -11.83 -2.65
C LYS A 66 -4.93 -10.79 -3.66
N LEU A 67 -4.06 -10.26 -4.51
CA LEU A 67 -4.45 -9.30 -5.57
C LEU A 67 -5.40 -9.91 -6.60
N SER A 68 -5.30 -11.21 -6.90
CA SER A 68 -6.20 -11.88 -7.84
C SER A 68 -7.63 -12.08 -7.33
N PHE A 69 -7.88 -11.90 -6.03
CA PHE A 69 -9.23 -11.96 -5.48
C PHE A 69 -10.04 -10.69 -5.74
N MET A 70 -9.37 -9.58 -6.10
CA MET A 70 -10.07 -8.34 -6.41
C MET A 70 -10.93 -8.52 -7.67
N PRO A 71 -12.27 -8.38 -7.59
CA PRO A 71 -13.13 -8.52 -8.75
C PRO A 71 -12.91 -7.34 -9.69
N ARG A 72 -12.52 -7.64 -10.93
CA ARG A 72 -12.21 -6.61 -11.94
C ARG A 72 -13.46 -6.09 -12.63
N ASP A 73 -14.45 -6.96 -12.82
CA ASP A 73 -15.67 -6.69 -13.58
C ASP A 73 -16.76 -5.98 -12.77
N VAL A 74 -16.52 -5.79 -11.47
CA VAL A 74 -17.46 -5.04 -10.62
C VAL A 74 -17.19 -3.54 -10.79
N PRO A 75 -18.21 -2.77 -11.23
CA PRO A 75 -18.09 -1.32 -11.34
C PRO A 75 -17.99 -0.68 -9.96
N GLY A 76 -17.36 0.51 -9.90
CA GLY A 76 -17.20 1.29 -8.68
C GLY A 76 -15.75 1.58 -8.36
N GLN A 77 -15.54 2.49 -7.42
CA GLN A 77 -14.22 2.87 -6.95
C GLN A 77 -13.60 1.71 -6.16
N LYS A 78 -12.36 1.40 -6.47
CA LYS A 78 -11.56 0.42 -5.75
C LYS A 78 -10.41 1.13 -5.04
N TYR A 79 -10.03 0.60 -3.89
CA TYR A 79 -9.00 1.20 -3.06
C TYR A 79 -7.91 0.19 -2.70
N ILE A 80 -6.69 0.69 -2.56
CA ILE A 80 -5.59 -0.02 -1.91
C ILE A 80 -5.43 0.54 -0.51
N VAL A 81 -5.44 -0.32 0.49
CA VAL A 81 -5.13 0.08 1.87
C VAL A 81 -3.87 -0.65 2.32
N CYS A 82 -2.83 0.12 2.62
CA CYS A 82 -1.60 -0.38 3.21
C CYS A 82 -1.71 -0.24 4.73
N ASN A 83 -1.66 -1.37 5.43
CA ASN A 83 -1.64 -1.39 6.88
C ASN A 83 -0.20 -1.23 7.38
N SER A 84 0.13 -0.03 7.81
CA SER A 84 1.40 0.33 8.47
C SER A 84 1.22 0.61 9.96
N ASP A 85 0.12 0.13 10.56
CA ASP A 85 -0.09 0.14 12.00
C ASP A 85 0.60 -1.09 12.63
N GLU A 86 1.90 -0.95 12.86
CA GLU A 86 2.73 -1.98 13.47
C GLU A 86 2.69 -1.82 14.99
N SER A 87 1.73 -2.47 15.63
CA SER A 87 1.46 -2.35 17.06
C SER A 87 1.87 -3.58 17.87
N GLU A 88 2.29 -4.67 17.23
CA GLU A 88 2.74 -5.88 17.90
C GLU A 88 4.06 -5.65 18.65
N PRO A 89 4.14 -5.97 19.96
CA PRO A 89 5.36 -5.81 20.74
C PRO A 89 6.54 -6.57 20.14
N GLY A 90 7.68 -5.88 20.00
CA GLY A 90 8.90 -6.43 19.40
C GLY A 90 8.96 -6.38 17.88
N SER A 91 7.90 -5.91 17.22
CA SER A 91 7.89 -5.66 15.77
C SER A 91 8.32 -4.22 15.47
N PHE A 92 9.22 -4.04 14.52
CA PHE A 92 9.75 -2.71 14.13
C PHE A 92 10.20 -2.66 12.66
N LYS A 93 9.79 -3.61 11.84
CA LYS A 93 10.17 -3.70 10.42
C LYS A 93 9.51 -2.62 9.57
N ASP A 94 8.21 -2.35 9.79
CA ASP A 94 7.44 -1.40 8.99
C ASP A 94 7.85 0.04 9.32
N ARG A 95 8.14 0.31 10.59
CA ARG A 95 8.73 1.57 11.04
C ARG A 95 9.99 1.92 10.27
N ASP A 96 10.91 0.97 10.17
CA ASP A 96 12.21 1.22 9.52
C ASP A 96 12.08 1.29 7.99
N ILE A 97 11.15 0.52 7.39
CA ILE A 97 10.85 0.64 5.95
C ILE A 97 10.31 2.03 5.63
N LEU A 98 9.31 2.51 6.36
CA LEU A 98 8.75 3.85 6.17
C LEU A 98 9.77 4.96 6.39
N ARG A 99 10.70 4.76 7.34
CA ARG A 99 11.74 5.73 7.69
C ARG A 99 12.84 5.84 6.64
N PHE A 100 13.27 4.70 6.09
CA PHE A 100 14.47 4.63 5.25
C PHE A 100 14.19 4.30 3.79
N ASN A 101 13.01 3.74 3.46
CA ASN A 101 12.66 3.32 2.11
C ASN A 101 11.17 3.56 1.78
N PRO A 102 10.63 4.76 2.07
CA PRO A 102 9.20 5.05 1.85
C PRO A 102 8.79 4.95 0.38
N HIS A 103 9.66 5.32 -0.55
CA HIS A 103 9.38 5.25 -1.98
C HIS A 103 9.12 3.83 -2.48
N GLN A 104 9.73 2.82 -1.88
CA GLN A 104 9.44 1.42 -2.23
C GLN A 104 8.01 1.02 -1.86
N VAL A 105 7.50 1.54 -0.73
CA VAL A 105 6.11 1.33 -0.33
C VAL A 105 5.17 2.03 -1.32
N ILE A 106 5.46 3.28 -1.66
CA ILE A 106 4.68 4.07 -2.63
C ILE A 106 4.62 3.37 -3.99
N GLU A 107 5.77 2.97 -4.54
CA GLU A 107 5.83 2.26 -5.82
C GLU A 107 5.06 0.94 -5.76
N GLY A 108 5.23 0.16 -4.69
CA GLY A 108 4.51 -1.10 -4.49
C GLY A 108 2.99 -0.93 -4.43
N MET A 109 2.51 0.14 -3.77
CA MET A 109 1.09 0.47 -3.72
C MET A 109 0.56 0.90 -5.09
N ALA A 110 1.32 1.69 -5.86
CA ALA A 110 0.95 2.10 -7.21
C ALA A 110 0.85 0.90 -8.17
N ILE A 111 1.81 -0.02 -8.12
CA ILE A 111 1.79 -1.26 -8.92
C ILE A 111 0.60 -2.13 -8.52
N ALA A 112 0.30 -2.27 -7.22
CA ALA A 112 -0.86 -3.01 -6.74
C ALA A 112 -2.17 -2.36 -7.18
N GLY A 113 -2.25 -1.02 -7.15
CA GLY A 113 -3.38 -0.26 -7.66
C GLY A 113 -3.64 -0.53 -9.13
N TYR A 114 -2.62 -0.44 -9.97
CA TYR A 114 -2.73 -0.76 -11.39
C TYR A 114 -3.20 -2.21 -11.61
N ALA A 115 -2.59 -3.16 -10.91
CA ALA A 115 -2.92 -4.59 -11.04
C ALA A 115 -4.35 -4.93 -10.65
N THR A 116 -4.98 -4.17 -9.75
CA THR A 116 -6.34 -4.38 -9.25
C THR A 116 -7.38 -3.44 -9.87
N GLY A 117 -6.94 -2.43 -10.62
CA GLY A 117 -7.81 -1.37 -11.16
C GLY A 117 -8.24 -0.36 -10.09
N SER A 118 -7.48 -0.21 -9.02
CA SER A 118 -7.70 0.79 -7.97
C SER A 118 -6.99 2.09 -8.33
N THR A 119 -7.69 3.22 -8.23
CA THR A 119 -7.14 4.55 -8.54
C THR A 119 -6.84 5.38 -7.29
N VAL A 120 -7.26 4.90 -6.12
CA VAL A 120 -7.04 5.58 -4.84
C VAL A 120 -6.44 4.61 -3.83
N ALA A 121 -5.52 5.10 -3.02
CA ALA A 121 -4.89 4.33 -1.98
C ALA A 121 -4.70 5.12 -0.67
N TYR A 122 -4.65 4.39 0.43
CA TYR A 122 -4.38 4.92 1.76
C TYR A 122 -3.27 4.12 2.42
N ASN A 123 -2.27 4.80 2.97
CA ASN A 123 -1.32 4.20 3.89
C ASN A 123 -1.69 4.60 5.31
N TYR A 124 -2.20 3.65 6.10
CA TYR A 124 -2.55 3.87 7.50
C TYR A 124 -1.33 3.59 8.38
N ILE A 125 -0.79 4.65 8.99
CA ILE A 125 0.46 4.62 9.74
C ILE A 125 0.17 4.73 11.23
N ARG A 126 0.83 3.91 12.03
CA ARG A 126 0.74 3.93 13.50
C ARG A 126 0.95 5.34 14.06
N GLY A 127 0.09 5.75 14.99
CA GLY A 127 0.09 7.10 15.56
C GLY A 127 1.40 7.54 16.20
N GLU A 128 2.16 6.58 16.79
CA GLU A 128 3.45 6.84 17.44
C GLU A 128 4.62 6.95 16.46
N PHE A 129 4.42 6.58 15.18
CA PHE A 129 5.46 6.64 14.15
C PHE A 129 5.60 8.04 13.54
N HIS A 130 5.88 9.04 14.38
CA HIS A 130 5.93 10.44 13.93
C HIS A 130 7.00 10.67 12.84
N GLU A 131 8.27 10.29 13.07
CA GLU A 131 9.33 10.48 12.07
C GLU A 131 9.12 9.64 10.81
N PRO A 132 8.77 8.32 10.89
CA PRO A 132 8.43 7.54 9.71
C PRO A 132 7.27 8.14 8.90
N TRP A 133 6.24 8.67 9.57
CA TRP A 133 5.15 9.37 8.91
C TRP A 133 5.63 10.62 8.15
N LEU A 134 6.44 11.49 8.78
CA LEU A 134 7.00 12.66 8.11
C LEU A 134 7.86 12.28 6.88
N ARG A 135 8.63 11.18 6.96
CA ARG A 135 9.43 10.67 5.84
C ARG A 135 8.55 10.15 4.70
N PHE A 136 7.47 9.48 5.06
CA PHE A 136 6.51 9.00 4.06
C PHE A 136 5.77 10.15 3.38
N ASP A 137 5.31 11.16 4.13
CA ASP A 137 4.67 12.36 3.57
C ASP A 137 5.62 13.12 2.65
N GLN A 138 6.87 13.32 3.04
CA GLN A 138 7.88 13.91 2.17
C GLN A 138 8.06 13.12 0.88
N ALA A 139 8.11 11.79 0.96
CA ALA A 139 8.23 10.93 -0.21
C ALA A 139 6.98 11.00 -1.11
N LEU A 140 5.78 11.17 -0.54
CA LEU A 140 4.56 11.41 -1.32
C LEU A 140 4.65 12.72 -2.11
N GLU A 141 5.07 13.80 -1.47
CA GLU A 141 5.25 15.10 -2.14
C GLU A 141 6.27 15.00 -3.28
N GLU A 142 7.38 14.31 -3.07
CA GLU A 142 8.40 14.08 -4.09
C GLU A 142 7.87 13.23 -5.26
N ALA A 143 7.12 12.16 -4.97
CA ALA A 143 6.52 11.31 -6.01
C ALA A 143 5.44 12.05 -6.82
N CYS A 144 4.60 12.87 -6.17
CA CYS A 144 3.65 13.75 -6.84
C CYS A 144 4.35 14.77 -7.72
N GLY A 145 5.38 15.45 -7.19
CA GLY A 145 6.17 16.43 -7.94
C GLY A 145 6.89 15.82 -9.15
N ALA A 146 7.24 14.54 -9.11
CA ALA A 146 7.83 13.80 -10.21
C ALA A 146 6.80 13.21 -11.21
N GLY A 147 5.49 13.44 -11.00
CA GLY A 147 4.41 12.93 -11.85
C GLY A 147 4.22 11.41 -11.74
N LEU A 148 4.65 10.81 -10.64
CA LEU A 148 4.54 9.36 -10.39
C LEU A 148 3.27 9.00 -9.60
N LEU A 149 2.60 10.00 -9.01
CA LEU A 149 1.30 9.93 -8.34
C LEU A 149 0.43 11.09 -8.79
N GLY A 150 -0.89 10.90 -8.82
CA GLY A 150 -1.90 11.88 -9.21
C GLY A 150 -2.66 11.47 -10.46
N GLN A 151 -2.99 12.44 -11.32
CA GLN A 151 -3.76 12.22 -12.53
C GLN A 151 -2.89 12.20 -13.78
N ASN A 152 -3.28 11.38 -14.77
CA ASN A 152 -2.61 11.25 -16.06
C ASN A 152 -1.10 11.10 -15.94
N LEU A 153 -0.67 10.13 -15.13
CA LEU A 153 0.72 9.91 -14.74
C LEU A 153 1.64 9.78 -15.95
N LEU A 154 2.64 10.67 -16.04
CA LEU A 154 3.59 10.75 -17.17
C LEU A 154 2.92 10.75 -18.55
N GLY A 155 1.67 11.21 -18.67
CA GLY A 155 0.90 11.22 -19.91
C GLY A 155 0.34 9.85 -20.32
N SER A 156 0.33 8.88 -19.43
CA SER A 156 -0.15 7.52 -19.71
C SER A 156 -1.66 7.37 -19.75
N GLY A 157 -2.42 8.32 -19.18
CA GLY A 157 -3.86 8.20 -18.94
C GLY A 157 -4.20 7.34 -17.73
N VAL A 158 -3.22 6.92 -16.95
CA VAL A 158 -3.42 6.22 -15.66
C VAL A 158 -3.48 7.26 -14.55
N ASP A 159 -4.46 7.09 -13.67
CA ASP A 159 -4.62 7.90 -12.46
C ASP A 159 -4.34 7.02 -11.23
N PHE A 160 -3.61 7.56 -10.27
CA PHE A 160 -3.42 6.90 -8.99
C PHE A 160 -3.07 7.92 -7.91
N GLU A 161 -3.96 8.08 -6.96
CA GLU A 161 -3.80 8.97 -5.81
C GLU A 161 -3.49 8.17 -4.56
N LEU A 162 -2.55 8.63 -3.76
CA LEU A 162 -2.14 7.98 -2.52
C LEU A 162 -2.13 8.99 -1.37
N TYR A 163 -2.81 8.63 -0.30
CA TYR A 163 -2.94 9.44 0.89
C TYR A 163 -2.27 8.77 2.09
N SER A 164 -1.63 9.59 2.91
CA SER A 164 -1.07 9.19 4.19
C SER A 164 -2.07 9.48 5.30
N GLN A 165 -2.41 8.47 6.09
CA GLN A 165 -3.28 8.60 7.24
C GLN A 165 -2.55 8.18 8.50
N ARG A 166 -2.40 9.11 9.45
CA ARG A 166 -1.82 8.82 10.76
C ARG A 166 -2.92 8.38 11.73
N GLY A 167 -2.76 7.19 12.31
CA GLY A 167 -3.67 6.66 13.34
C GLY A 167 -3.60 7.42 14.66
N ALA A 168 -4.61 7.21 15.49
CA ALA A 168 -4.71 7.80 16.82
C ALA A 168 -4.01 6.99 17.94
N GLY A 169 -3.28 5.93 17.60
CA GLY A 169 -2.51 5.12 18.55
C GLY A 169 -3.30 3.99 19.23
N ALA A 170 -4.47 3.61 18.68
CA ALA A 170 -5.21 2.46 19.20
C ALA A 170 -4.66 1.15 18.64
N TYR A 171 -4.30 0.18 19.50
CA TYR A 171 -3.80 -1.14 19.10
C TYR A 171 -4.74 -1.88 18.15
N ILE A 172 -6.06 -1.76 18.36
CA ILE A 172 -7.07 -2.41 17.52
C ILE A 172 -7.04 -1.96 16.06
N CYS A 173 -6.48 -0.78 15.76
CA CYS A 173 -6.34 -0.30 14.38
C CYS A 173 -5.27 -1.07 13.57
N GLY A 174 -4.48 -1.93 14.19
CA GLY A 174 -3.62 -2.91 13.50
C GLY A 174 -4.41 -4.09 12.93
N GLU A 175 -5.64 -4.30 13.41
CA GLU A 175 -6.58 -5.29 12.85
C GLU A 175 -7.39 -4.66 11.71
N GLU A 176 -7.66 -5.42 10.63
CA GLU A 176 -8.24 -4.90 9.39
C GLU A 176 -9.56 -4.16 9.60
N THR A 177 -10.47 -4.70 10.41
CA THR A 177 -11.79 -4.11 10.65
C THR A 177 -11.67 -2.78 11.42
N GLY A 178 -10.86 -2.76 12.46
CA GLY A 178 -10.60 -1.55 13.25
C GLY A 178 -9.89 -0.46 12.43
N LEU A 179 -8.99 -0.84 11.52
CA LEU A 179 -8.33 0.07 10.61
C LEU A 179 -9.33 0.72 9.64
N LEU A 180 -10.23 -0.06 9.06
CA LEU A 180 -11.25 0.44 8.13
C LEU A 180 -12.22 1.38 8.83
N GLU A 181 -12.72 1.02 10.01
CA GLU A 181 -13.58 1.89 10.82
C GLU A 181 -12.88 3.21 11.17
N SER A 182 -11.58 3.16 11.49
CA SER A 182 -10.78 4.36 11.75
C SER A 182 -10.61 5.24 10.51
N LEU A 183 -10.40 4.66 9.33
CA LEU A 183 -10.33 5.38 8.07
C LEU A 183 -11.67 6.04 7.73
N GLU A 184 -12.78 5.33 7.90
CA GLU A 184 -14.12 5.85 7.68
C GLU A 184 -14.45 7.01 8.61
N ALA A 185 -14.13 6.90 9.90
CA ALA A 185 -14.34 7.97 10.88
C ALA A 185 -13.57 9.25 10.54
N VAL A 186 -12.37 9.14 9.99
CA VAL A 186 -11.58 10.29 9.53
C VAL A 186 -12.14 10.86 8.23
N SER A 187 -12.63 10.02 7.33
CA SER A 187 -13.31 10.44 6.09
C SER A 187 -14.53 11.32 6.38
N TYR A 188 -15.30 11.01 7.42
CA TYR A 188 -16.44 11.86 7.84
C TYR A 188 -16.04 13.28 8.25
N THR A 189 -14.83 13.51 8.71
CA THR A 189 -14.35 14.84 9.09
C THR A 189 -13.74 15.62 7.92
N HIS A 190 -13.20 14.94 6.91
CA HIS A 190 -12.55 15.57 5.75
C HIS A 190 -13.33 15.50 4.43
N LEU A 191 -14.28 14.56 4.28
CA LEU A 191 -14.99 14.27 3.03
C LEU A 191 -16.44 14.79 3.02
N ARG A 192 -16.70 16.01 3.47
CA ARG A 192 -18.01 16.67 3.20
C ARG A 192 -18.23 17.00 1.71
N ALA A 193 -17.32 16.63 0.81
CA ALA A 193 -17.41 16.94 -0.62
C ALA A 193 -17.67 15.74 -1.55
N HIS A 194 -17.53 14.48 -1.11
CA HIS A 194 -17.80 13.29 -1.91
C HIS A 194 -18.52 12.21 -1.08
N GLU A 195 -19.75 12.52 -0.70
CA GLU A 195 -20.63 11.52 -0.08
C GLU A 195 -21.08 10.54 -1.17
N THR A 196 -20.86 9.25 -0.99
CA THR A 196 -21.68 8.10 -1.41
C THR A 196 -20.94 6.80 -1.72
N GLU A 197 -19.61 6.67 -1.65
CA GLU A 197 -18.90 5.46 -2.13
C GLU A 197 -18.18 4.63 -1.06
N ALA A 198 -18.20 5.03 0.20
CA ALA A 198 -17.48 4.34 1.29
C ALA A 198 -18.08 2.97 1.66
N GLU A 199 -19.36 2.74 1.42
CA GLU A 199 -20.03 1.48 1.74
C GLU A 199 -19.54 0.28 0.94
N LEU A 200 -19.00 0.50 -0.27
CA LEU A 200 -18.54 -0.59 -1.16
C LEU A 200 -17.17 -1.16 -0.74
N VAL A 201 -16.33 -0.38 -0.07
CA VAL A 201 -14.98 -0.81 0.36
C VAL A 201 -15.06 -1.76 1.54
N CYS A 202 -15.92 -1.48 2.51
CA CYS A 202 -16.15 -2.35 3.67
C CYS A 202 -16.69 -3.71 3.27
N SER A 203 -17.62 -3.78 2.31
CA SER A 203 -18.23 -5.04 1.90
C SER A 203 -17.25 -5.96 1.16
N LEU A 204 -16.37 -5.42 0.33
CA LEU A 204 -15.39 -6.19 -0.45
C LEU A 204 -14.25 -6.78 0.41
N LEU A 205 -13.78 -6.05 1.42
CA LEU A 205 -12.77 -6.55 2.36
C LEU A 205 -13.36 -7.53 3.39
N LEU A 206 -14.63 -7.35 3.80
CA LEU A 206 -15.36 -8.29 4.66
C LEU A 206 -15.66 -9.63 3.97
N GLU A 207 -15.92 -9.64 2.67
CA GLU A 207 -16.13 -10.89 1.90
C GLU A 207 -14.83 -11.70 1.76
N ILE A 208 -13.67 -11.05 1.67
CA ILE A 208 -12.38 -11.73 1.66
C ILE A 208 -12.07 -12.42 2.99
N ASN A 209 -12.54 -11.86 4.11
CA ASN A 209 -12.35 -12.45 5.45
C ASN A 209 -13.34 -13.61 5.76
N LYS A 210 -14.51 -13.65 5.17
CA LYS A 210 -15.48 -14.72 5.41
C LYS A 210 -15.07 -16.08 4.84
N GLY A 211 -14.08 -16.12 3.94
CA GLY A 211 -13.56 -17.37 3.38
C GLY A 211 -12.51 -18.11 4.24
N GLY A 212 -12.06 -17.51 5.36
CA GLY A 212 -10.99 -18.07 6.20
C GLY A 212 -11.40 -18.59 7.58
N GLY A 213 -12.65 -18.46 7.96
CA GLY A 213 -13.14 -18.78 9.30
C GLY A 213 -14.01 -20.05 9.38
N GLY A 214 -13.47 -21.19 8.98
CA GLY A 214 -14.17 -22.47 9.11
C GLY A 214 -13.27 -23.59 9.63
N GLY A 215 -13.34 -23.87 10.92
CA GLY A 215 -12.81 -25.12 11.39
C GLY A 215 -12.15 -25.09 12.77
N GLY A 216 -12.93 -25.27 13.82
CA GLY A 216 -12.39 -25.55 15.14
C GLY A 216 -13.51 -25.70 16.17
N GLY A 217 -14.39 -26.64 15.93
CA GLY A 217 -15.38 -27.05 16.91
C GLY A 217 -15.14 -28.47 17.37
N GLY A 218 -14.91 -28.67 18.63
CA GLY A 218 -15.44 -29.72 19.40
C GLY A 218 -14.72 -31.07 19.45
N GLY A 219 -14.42 -31.44 20.60
CA GLY A 219 -14.12 -32.79 21.08
C GLY A 219 -13.72 -32.73 22.54
#